data_8b6c6c66be256ca1b67db086b957fcd9
#
_entry.id   8b6c6c66be256ca1b67db086b957fcd9
#
_cell.length_a   1.000
_cell.length_b   1.000
_cell.length_c   1.000
_cell.angle_alpha   90.00
_cell.angle_beta   90.00
_cell.angle_gamma   90.00
#
_symmetry.space_group_name_H-M   'P 1'
#
loop_
_entity.id
_entity.type
_entity.pdbx_description
1 polymer ?
#
loop_
_entity_poly.entity_id
_entity_poly.type
_entity_poly.pdbx_seq_one_letter_code
_entity_poly.pdbx_strand_id
1 'polypeptide(L)'
;MRLKKMSKLFITDTILRDAHQSQAATRMRTEEMLPACEILDSMGYWSLECWGGATFDSCLRFLNEDPWERLRKLKKALPHTRLQMLFRGQNILGYKHYADDVVEQFCRKAIENGIDVIRIFDALNDIRNLESAIKFTKKYGGHCEPALSYTISPVHNEDYFVKLAKELVQMGADSICIKDMANLLLPMPAYNLVKRLKAEINVPIHLHTHNTTGTGDMTLLMAAFAGVDIVDTALSPLGNGTSQPATESLVATLKGTEYDTGLDLEKLSEAAKHFRTVADRLKRDGFLDPKVLSVDTNTLIYQVPGGMLSNLISQLKQANAEDKYYDVLAEVPRVRKDFGYPPLVTPTSQIVGSQAVLNVLAGERYKMFTKESKAVLRGEYGRLPGKVNEAVRKKAIGNDKVITCRPADLLKPELDTYRKELGDLAQSEEDVLSYALFPQVAKKFFEARRDGIVPSGADKTVSPAPASRLRALRPCTASRRARLLSRRALRASGVLAGLPPLLPFCFLLCSAAAASQSSSSAV
;
A
#
# COMPACT_ATOMS: atom_id res chain seq x y z
N MET A 1 -29.92 -32.39 1.07
CA MET A 1 -29.46 -30.99 1.17
C MET A 1 -27.95 -31.04 1.43
N ARG A 2 -27.09 -30.85 0.40
CA ARG A 2 -25.63 -30.81 0.59
C ARG A 2 -25.33 -29.52 1.36
N LEU A 3 -24.82 -29.61 2.57
CA LEU A 3 -24.24 -28.47 3.28
C LEU A 3 -23.19 -27.83 2.37
N LYS A 4 -23.49 -26.63 1.87
CA LYS A 4 -22.54 -25.80 1.14
C LYS A 4 -21.37 -25.58 2.11
N LYS A 5 -20.17 -26.03 1.74
CA LYS A 5 -18.95 -25.80 2.52
C LYS A 5 -18.84 -24.29 2.72
N MET A 6 -18.97 -23.82 3.96
CA MET A 6 -18.84 -22.41 4.30
C MET A 6 -17.48 -21.95 3.79
N SER A 7 -17.44 -20.97 2.91
CA SER A 7 -16.21 -20.42 2.36
C SER A 7 -15.72 -19.29 3.27
N LYS A 8 -14.95 -19.64 4.29
CA LYS A 8 -14.30 -18.67 5.17
C LYS A 8 -13.49 -17.67 4.34
N LEU A 9 -13.71 -16.36 4.52
CA LEU A 9 -12.87 -15.31 3.95
C LEU A 9 -11.58 -15.20 4.78
N PHE A 10 -10.42 -15.19 4.10
CA PHE A 10 -9.13 -14.97 4.73
C PHE A 10 -8.71 -13.51 4.62
N ILE A 11 -7.92 -13.05 5.59
CA ILE A 11 -7.42 -11.68 5.66
C ILE A 11 -5.89 -11.68 5.67
N THR A 12 -5.30 -10.82 4.83
CA THR A 12 -3.95 -10.32 4.96
C THR A 12 -4.01 -8.93 5.58
N ASP A 13 -3.34 -8.71 6.71
CA ASP A 13 -3.25 -7.36 7.27
C ASP A 13 -1.95 -6.67 6.83
N THR A 14 -2.07 -5.41 6.43
CA THR A 14 -0.98 -4.63 5.85
C THR A 14 -0.35 -3.64 6.82
N ILE A 15 -0.73 -3.69 8.10
CA ILE A 15 -0.29 -2.75 9.15
C ILE A 15 1.22 -2.63 9.25
N LEU A 16 1.96 -3.71 8.99
CA LEU A 16 3.42 -3.75 9.09
C LEU A 16 4.14 -3.24 7.82
N ARG A 17 3.41 -2.96 6.73
CA ARG A 17 4.02 -2.45 5.48
C ARG A 17 3.17 -1.38 4.78
N ASP A 18 2.13 -1.77 3.99
CA ASP A 18 1.47 -0.86 3.05
C ASP A 18 0.67 0.24 3.76
N ALA A 19 0.06 -0.07 4.90
CA ALA A 19 -0.68 0.89 5.68
C ALA A 19 0.17 2.10 6.07
N HIS A 20 1.30 1.89 6.75
CA HIS A 20 2.17 2.99 7.15
C HIS A 20 3.03 3.55 6.00
N GLN A 21 3.22 2.79 4.91
CA GLN A 21 3.79 3.32 3.68
C GLN A 21 2.87 4.37 3.06
N SER A 22 1.58 4.07 3.00
CA SER A 22 0.57 4.90 2.33
C SER A 22 0.21 6.16 3.12
N GLN A 23 0.26 6.10 4.46
CA GLN A 23 -0.17 7.20 5.32
C GLN A 23 0.97 7.96 5.99
N ALA A 24 2.11 7.31 6.25
CA ALA A 24 3.17 7.83 7.08
C ALA A 24 4.57 7.65 6.46
N ALA A 25 4.66 7.70 5.14
CA ALA A 25 5.90 7.68 4.37
C ALA A 25 6.89 6.56 4.80
N THR A 26 6.38 5.42 5.25
CA THR A 26 7.16 4.25 5.72
C THR A 26 8.04 4.56 6.95
N ARG A 27 7.54 5.37 7.91
CA ARG A 27 8.32 5.83 9.07
C ARG A 27 8.07 5.03 10.36
N MET A 28 7.36 3.90 10.29
CA MET A 28 7.24 2.99 11.43
C MET A 28 8.54 2.23 11.63
N ARG A 29 9.04 2.20 12.87
CA ARG A 29 10.28 1.53 13.26
C ARG A 29 10.02 0.06 13.60
N THR A 30 11.04 -0.78 13.49
CA THR A 30 10.93 -2.21 13.86
C THR A 30 10.53 -2.38 15.33
N GLU A 31 11.09 -1.57 16.22
CA GLU A 31 10.81 -1.62 17.66
C GLU A 31 9.34 -1.27 17.99
N GLU A 32 8.65 -0.53 17.10
CA GLU A 32 7.24 -0.21 17.25
C GLU A 32 6.32 -1.32 16.73
N MET A 33 6.83 -2.22 15.90
CA MET A 33 6.09 -3.38 15.38
C MET A 33 6.11 -4.56 16.36
N LEU A 34 7.29 -4.84 16.94
CA LEU A 34 7.54 -6.04 17.75
C LEU A 34 6.59 -6.23 18.93
N PRO A 35 6.19 -5.18 19.70
CA PRO A 35 5.31 -5.37 20.85
C PRO A 35 3.92 -5.91 20.51
N ALA A 36 3.45 -5.73 19.26
CA ALA A 36 2.16 -6.25 18.82
C ALA A 36 2.25 -7.63 18.15
N CYS A 37 3.47 -8.14 17.89
CA CYS A 37 3.64 -9.36 17.11
C CYS A 37 3.00 -10.59 17.76
N GLU A 38 3.09 -10.76 19.09
CA GLU A 38 2.48 -11.91 19.78
C GLU A 38 0.97 -11.97 19.56
N ILE A 39 0.28 -10.84 19.68
CA ILE A 39 -1.15 -10.79 19.45
C ILE A 39 -1.48 -10.96 17.96
N LEU A 40 -0.71 -10.36 17.05
CA LEU A 40 -0.89 -10.52 15.61
C LEU A 40 -0.71 -11.98 15.17
N ASP A 41 0.29 -12.69 15.73
CA ASP A 41 0.57 -14.09 15.42
C ASP A 41 -0.55 -15.04 15.87
N SER A 42 -1.27 -14.66 16.94
CA SER A 42 -2.40 -15.42 17.49
C SER A 42 -3.73 -15.23 16.76
N MET A 43 -3.81 -14.29 15.79
CA MET A 43 -5.07 -13.92 15.13
C MET A 43 -5.57 -14.96 14.15
N GLY A 44 -4.68 -15.63 13.42
CA GLY A 44 -5.02 -16.53 12.33
C GLY A 44 -5.22 -15.81 10.99
N TYR A 45 -4.49 -14.74 10.76
CA TYR A 45 -4.38 -14.10 9.46
C TYR A 45 -3.88 -15.08 8.38
N TRP A 46 -4.25 -14.87 7.13
CA TRP A 46 -3.64 -15.54 5.99
C TRP A 46 -2.15 -15.22 5.89
N SER A 47 -1.83 -13.95 5.98
CA SER A 47 -0.47 -13.43 6.05
C SER A 47 -0.46 -12.04 6.68
N LEU A 48 0.73 -11.57 7.06
CA LEU A 48 1.02 -10.17 7.40
C LEU A 48 1.97 -9.60 6.35
N GLU A 49 1.55 -8.55 5.65
CA GLU A 49 2.43 -7.87 4.70
C GLU A 49 3.39 -6.97 5.48
N CYS A 50 4.69 -7.28 5.44
CA CYS A 50 5.70 -6.65 6.29
C CYS A 50 6.90 -6.05 5.54
N TRP A 51 7.06 -6.34 4.25
CA TRP A 51 8.28 -6.00 3.54
C TRP A 51 8.05 -5.62 2.08
N GLY A 52 8.93 -4.75 1.52
CA GLY A 52 8.82 -4.24 0.15
C GLY A 52 9.79 -3.10 -0.11
N GLY A 53 9.74 -2.52 -1.33
CA GLY A 53 10.72 -1.55 -1.79
C GLY A 53 10.85 -0.29 -0.94
N ALA A 54 9.74 0.34 -0.59
CA ALA A 54 9.78 1.54 0.22
C ALA A 54 10.19 1.25 1.67
N THR A 55 9.83 0.08 2.21
CA THR A 55 10.29 -0.37 3.52
C THR A 55 11.80 -0.52 3.55
N PHE A 56 12.34 -1.20 2.53
CA PHE A 56 13.77 -1.43 2.39
C PHE A 56 14.57 -0.13 2.30
N ASP A 57 14.17 0.77 1.38
CA ASP A 57 14.80 2.09 1.21
C ASP A 57 14.67 2.94 2.48
N SER A 58 13.49 2.93 3.14
CA SER A 58 13.26 3.71 4.36
C SER A 58 14.10 3.23 5.54
N CYS A 59 14.29 1.92 5.69
CA CYS A 59 15.15 1.35 6.72
C CYS A 59 16.57 1.94 6.62
N LEU A 60 17.16 1.88 5.42
CA LEU A 60 18.53 2.34 5.18
C LEU A 60 18.66 3.86 5.23
N ARG A 61 17.68 4.59 4.65
CA ARG A 61 17.78 6.04 4.41
C ARG A 61 17.40 6.90 5.60
N PHE A 62 16.37 6.46 6.35
CA PHE A 62 15.71 7.32 7.33
C PHE A 62 15.64 6.73 8.73
N LEU A 63 15.55 5.40 8.85
CA LEU A 63 15.36 4.74 10.13
C LEU A 63 16.65 4.24 10.72
N ASN A 64 17.73 4.21 9.93
CA ASN A 64 19.00 3.61 10.32
C ASN A 64 18.86 2.17 10.82
N GLU A 65 18.07 1.40 10.11
CA GLU A 65 17.81 -0.01 10.37
C GLU A 65 18.29 -0.86 9.19
N ASP A 66 18.84 -2.05 9.48
CA ASP A 66 19.09 -3.06 8.49
C ASP A 66 17.75 -3.71 8.08
N PRO A 67 17.33 -3.62 6.79
CA PRO A 67 16.05 -4.16 6.35
C PRO A 67 15.97 -5.69 6.47
N TRP A 68 17.09 -6.40 6.35
CA TRP A 68 17.15 -7.85 6.53
C TRP A 68 17.02 -8.25 7.98
N GLU A 69 17.66 -7.49 8.89
CA GLU A 69 17.53 -7.69 10.32
C GLU A 69 16.10 -7.44 10.80
N ARG A 70 15.41 -6.40 10.24
CA ARG A 70 13.99 -6.19 10.47
C ARG A 70 13.18 -7.43 10.11
N LEU A 71 13.42 -8.01 8.93
CA LEU A 71 12.71 -9.20 8.47
C LEU A 71 12.94 -10.39 9.41
N ARG A 72 14.19 -10.65 9.79
CA ARG A 72 14.54 -11.73 10.73
C ARG A 72 13.88 -11.56 12.10
N LYS A 73 13.85 -10.33 12.63
CA LYS A 73 13.18 -10.01 13.90
C LYS A 73 11.68 -10.23 13.82
N LEU A 74 11.03 -9.80 12.74
CA LEU A 74 9.60 -10.04 12.52
C LEU A 74 9.31 -11.54 12.37
N LYS A 75 10.10 -12.29 11.59
CA LYS A 75 9.90 -13.74 11.45
C LYS A 75 10.05 -14.47 12.77
N LYS A 76 11.01 -14.07 13.59
CA LYS A 76 11.18 -14.64 14.95
C LYS A 76 10.01 -14.33 15.87
N ALA A 77 9.41 -13.15 15.75
CA ALA A 77 8.28 -12.72 16.58
C ALA A 77 6.91 -13.20 16.05
N LEU A 78 6.84 -13.69 14.81
CA LEU A 78 5.64 -14.16 14.11
C LEU A 78 5.87 -15.58 13.55
N PRO A 79 6.12 -16.59 14.41
CA PRO A 79 6.50 -17.92 13.95
C PRO A 79 5.38 -18.69 13.24
N HIS A 80 4.10 -18.40 13.54
CA HIS A 80 2.95 -19.14 13.02
C HIS A 80 2.27 -18.43 11.83
N THR A 81 2.47 -17.10 11.69
CA THR A 81 1.86 -16.31 10.63
C THR A 81 2.80 -16.15 9.45
N ARG A 82 2.28 -16.34 8.23
CA ARG A 82 3.04 -16.12 7.00
C ARG A 82 3.43 -14.66 6.86
N LEU A 83 4.69 -14.41 6.51
CA LEU A 83 5.17 -13.08 6.16
C LEU A 83 5.10 -12.86 4.65
N GLN A 84 4.49 -11.77 4.25
CA GLN A 84 4.31 -11.41 2.86
C GLN A 84 5.15 -10.18 2.49
N MET A 85 5.71 -10.19 1.28
CA MET A 85 6.35 -9.04 0.70
C MET A 85 5.76 -8.64 -0.65
N LEU A 86 5.90 -7.36 -0.99
CA LEU A 86 5.63 -6.84 -2.33
C LEU A 86 6.90 -6.79 -3.16
N PHE A 87 6.85 -7.36 -4.37
CA PHE A 87 7.97 -7.53 -5.28
C PHE A 87 7.62 -7.00 -6.69
N ARG A 88 8.48 -6.18 -7.28
CA ARG A 88 8.21 -5.50 -8.55
C ARG A 88 8.78 -6.25 -9.76
N GLY A 89 8.44 -7.53 -9.93
CA GLY A 89 8.92 -8.33 -11.05
C GLY A 89 10.42 -8.17 -11.28
N GLN A 90 10.83 -7.88 -12.51
CA GLN A 90 12.24 -7.71 -12.86
C GLN A 90 12.95 -6.52 -12.17
N ASN A 91 12.17 -5.59 -11.60
CA ASN A 91 12.70 -4.46 -10.83
C ASN A 91 12.99 -4.80 -9.37
N ILE A 92 12.63 -5.98 -8.89
CA ILE A 92 12.79 -6.41 -7.49
C ILE A 92 12.14 -5.42 -6.53
N LEU A 93 12.91 -4.51 -5.94
CA LEU A 93 12.45 -3.42 -5.08
C LEU A 93 12.77 -2.03 -5.68
N GLY A 94 13.51 -2.00 -6.79
CA GLY A 94 14.00 -0.77 -7.43
C GLY A 94 13.08 -0.20 -8.50
N TYR A 95 13.66 0.65 -9.35
CA TYR A 95 12.98 1.39 -10.42
C TYR A 95 13.54 1.09 -11.81
N LYS A 96 14.52 0.19 -11.92
CA LYS A 96 15.10 -0.33 -13.16
C LYS A 96 14.99 -1.85 -13.19
N HIS A 97 15.14 -2.46 -14.34
CA HIS A 97 15.32 -3.91 -14.45
C HIS A 97 16.70 -4.31 -13.93
N TYR A 98 16.77 -5.43 -13.24
CA TYR A 98 18.00 -6.10 -12.81
C TYR A 98 18.20 -7.37 -13.62
N ALA A 99 19.44 -7.84 -13.73
CA ALA A 99 19.75 -9.11 -14.36
C ALA A 99 19.17 -10.30 -13.55
N ASP A 100 18.97 -11.42 -14.22
CA ASP A 100 18.29 -12.59 -13.62
C ASP A 100 19.04 -13.19 -12.42
N ASP A 101 20.38 -13.07 -12.39
CA ASP A 101 21.19 -13.52 -11.26
C ASP A 101 20.91 -12.72 -9.98
N VAL A 102 20.65 -11.42 -10.10
CA VAL A 102 20.27 -10.57 -8.96
C VAL A 102 18.84 -10.91 -8.49
N VAL A 103 17.91 -11.14 -9.45
CA VAL A 103 16.53 -11.55 -9.14
C VAL A 103 16.51 -12.89 -8.41
N GLU A 104 17.27 -13.86 -8.92
CA GLU A 104 17.40 -15.18 -8.32
C GLU A 104 17.91 -15.11 -6.88
N GLN A 105 19.03 -14.43 -6.69
CA GLN A 105 19.63 -14.34 -5.37
C GLN A 105 18.77 -13.58 -4.39
N PHE A 106 18.06 -12.54 -4.85
CA PHE A 106 17.14 -11.80 -3.98
C PHE A 106 15.94 -12.66 -3.54
N CYS A 107 15.30 -13.39 -4.46
CA CYS A 107 14.21 -14.30 -4.12
C CYS A 107 14.66 -15.36 -3.12
N ARG A 108 15.83 -15.96 -3.36
CA ARG A 108 16.44 -16.93 -2.45
C ARG A 108 16.62 -16.35 -1.05
N LYS A 109 17.29 -15.20 -0.95
CA LYS A 109 17.59 -14.56 0.33
C LYS A 109 16.34 -14.04 1.06
N ALA A 110 15.34 -13.54 0.34
CA ALA A 110 14.08 -13.14 0.95
C ALA A 110 13.40 -14.32 1.65
N ILE A 111 13.34 -15.49 0.99
CA ILE A 111 12.74 -16.71 1.54
C ILE A 111 13.59 -17.27 2.69
N GLU A 112 14.91 -17.36 2.54
CA GLU A 112 15.83 -17.80 3.59
C GLU A 112 15.72 -16.94 4.87
N ASN A 113 15.45 -15.64 4.74
CA ASN A 113 15.30 -14.71 5.86
C ASN A 113 13.86 -14.63 6.41
N GLY A 114 12.90 -15.40 5.86
CA GLY A 114 11.59 -15.61 6.48
C GLY A 114 10.38 -15.11 5.71
N ILE A 115 10.53 -14.68 4.45
CA ILE A 115 9.36 -14.40 3.60
C ILE A 115 8.73 -15.71 3.15
N ASP A 116 7.43 -15.85 3.40
CA ASP A 116 6.64 -17.01 3.01
C ASP A 116 5.87 -16.75 1.70
N VAL A 117 5.39 -15.52 1.48
CA VAL A 117 4.57 -15.13 0.32
C VAL A 117 5.25 -13.98 -0.42
N ILE A 118 5.54 -14.20 -1.71
CA ILE A 118 6.04 -13.13 -2.59
C ILE A 118 4.92 -12.70 -3.54
N ARG A 119 4.36 -11.51 -3.31
CA ARG A 119 3.42 -10.86 -4.20
C ARG A 119 4.19 -10.13 -5.28
N ILE A 120 4.09 -10.61 -6.53
CA ILE A 120 4.88 -10.15 -7.66
C ILE A 120 4.00 -9.35 -8.62
N PHE A 121 4.35 -8.10 -8.92
CA PHE A 121 3.62 -7.31 -9.91
C PHE A 121 4.54 -6.67 -10.94
N ASP A 122 4.00 -6.39 -12.12
CA ASP A 122 4.62 -5.52 -13.13
C ASP A 122 3.75 -4.30 -13.39
N ALA A 123 4.38 -3.15 -13.53
CA ALA A 123 3.66 -1.89 -13.73
C ALA A 123 2.95 -1.79 -15.09
N LEU A 124 3.35 -2.59 -16.07
CA LEU A 124 2.75 -2.65 -17.40
C LEU A 124 1.83 -3.87 -17.61
N ASN A 125 1.77 -4.77 -16.62
CA ASN A 125 1.19 -6.11 -16.76
C ASN A 125 1.89 -6.93 -17.87
N ASP A 126 3.18 -6.70 -18.10
CA ASP A 126 3.96 -7.51 -19.02
C ASP A 126 4.47 -8.76 -18.30
N ILE A 127 3.82 -9.90 -18.54
CA ILE A 127 4.13 -11.17 -17.86
C ILE A 127 5.58 -11.61 -18.02
N ARG A 128 6.27 -11.20 -19.09
CA ARG A 128 7.69 -11.50 -19.31
C ARG A 128 8.58 -10.92 -18.21
N ASN A 129 8.17 -9.78 -17.62
CA ASN A 129 8.86 -9.16 -16.49
C ASN A 129 8.61 -9.90 -15.16
N LEU A 130 7.65 -10.83 -15.11
CA LEU A 130 7.33 -11.64 -13.94
C LEU A 130 8.02 -13.02 -13.96
N GLU A 131 8.46 -13.46 -15.12
CA GLU A 131 8.95 -14.83 -15.39
C GLU A 131 10.02 -15.28 -14.40
N SER A 132 11.10 -14.52 -14.27
CA SER A 132 12.22 -14.86 -13.38
C SER A 132 11.81 -14.87 -11.92
N ALA A 133 11.02 -13.88 -11.49
CA ALA A 133 10.55 -13.79 -10.11
C ALA A 133 9.62 -14.97 -9.75
N ILE A 134 8.69 -15.34 -10.64
CA ILE A 134 7.82 -16.53 -10.46
C ILE A 134 8.68 -17.80 -10.36
N LYS A 135 9.55 -18.01 -11.35
CA LYS A 135 10.45 -19.18 -11.42
C LYS A 135 11.27 -19.33 -10.13
N PHE A 136 11.89 -18.26 -9.66
CA PHE A 136 12.79 -18.34 -8.52
C PHE A 136 12.05 -18.40 -7.19
N THR A 137 10.88 -17.74 -7.05
CA THR A 137 10.02 -17.93 -5.89
C THR A 137 9.64 -19.40 -5.72
N LYS A 138 9.19 -20.05 -6.81
CA LYS A 138 8.86 -21.48 -6.80
C LYS A 138 10.08 -22.38 -6.53
N LYS A 139 11.22 -22.05 -7.13
CA LYS A 139 12.48 -22.81 -6.95
C LYS A 139 12.91 -22.89 -5.49
N TYR A 140 12.72 -21.81 -4.73
CA TYR A 140 13.14 -21.72 -3.33
C TYR A 140 12.00 -21.97 -2.33
N GLY A 141 10.83 -22.43 -2.79
CA GLY A 141 9.73 -22.90 -1.94
C GLY A 141 8.83 -21.82 -1.36
N GLY A 142 8.92 -20.57 -1.86
CA GLY A 142 8.00 -19.51 -1.49
C GLY A 142 6.63 -19.67 -2.16
N HIS A 143 5.57 -19.17 -1.52
CA HIS A 143 4.26 -19.03 -2.14
C HIS A 143 4.29 -17.88 -3.15
N CYS A 144 4.00 -18.20 -4.40
CA CYS A 144 4.06 -17.28 -5.52
C CYS A 144 2.68 -16.68 -5.79
N GLU A 145 2.54 -15.36 -5.58
CA GLU A 145 1.30 -14.60 -5.79
C GLU A 145 1.53 -13.48 -6.82
N PRO A 146 1.49 -13.77 -8.13
CA PRO A 146 1.53 -12.71 -9.12
C PRO A 146 0.23 -11.90 -9.10
N ALA A 147 0.38 -10.58 -9.38
CA ALA A 147 -0.68 -9.62 -9.26
C ALA A 147 -1.05 -9.00 -10.62
N LEU A 148 -2.34 -8.82 -10.82
CA LEU A 148 -2.93 -8.05 -11.91
C LEU A 148 -2.94 -6.58 -11.48
N SER A 149 -2.10 -5.73 -12.05
CA SER A 149 -2.14 -4.28 -11.81
C SER A 149 -3.44 -3.71 -12.38
N TYR A 150 -4.45 -3.57 -11.50
CA TYR A 150 -5.79 -3.17 -11.92
C TYR A 150 -5.82 -1.69 -12.30
N THR A 151 -6.51 -1.40 -13.38
CA THR A 151 -6.77 -0.05 -13.86
C THR A 151 -7.95 -0.05 -14.84
N ILE A 152 -8.48 1.12 -15.16
CA ILE A 152 -9.58 1.31 -16.09
C ILE A 152 -9.06 1.98 -17.35
N SER A 153 -9.34 1.41 -18.52
CA SER A 153 -9.07 2.00 -19.84
C SER A 153 -9.80 1.22 -20.93
N PRO A 154 -9.82 1.68 -22.19
CA PRO A 154 -10.37 0.89 -23.31
C PRO A 154 -9.68 -0.46 -23.53
N VAL A 155 -8.46 -0.67 -22.99
CA VAL A 155 -7.71 -1.93 -23.09
C VAL A 155 -8.00 -2.85 -21.90
N HIS A 156 -8.13 -2.29 -20.71
CA HIS A 156 -8.24 -3.02 -19.45
C HIS A 156 -9.72 -3.32 -19.13
N ASN A 157 -10.24 -4.37 -19.74
CA ASN A 157 -11.57 -4.92 -19.47
C ASN A 157 -11.46 -6.27 -18.73
N GLU A 158 -12.59 -6.90 -18.40
CA GLU A 158 -12.60 -8.19 -17.70
C GLU A 158 -11.89 -9.29 -18.49
N ASP A 159 -12.07 -9.34 -19.84
CA ASP A 159 -11.40 -10.34 -20.70
C ASP A 159 -9.87 -10.22 -20.63
N TYR A 160 -9.36 -8.98 -20.60
CA TYR A 160 -7.94 -8.71 -20.45
C TYR A 160 -7.41 -9.32 -19.14
N PHE A 161 -8.08 -9.05 -18.00
CA PHE A 161 -7.63 -9.54 -16.70
C PHE A 161 -7.78 -11.05 -16.56
N VAL A 162 -8.85 -11.63 -17.09
CA VAL A 162 -9.06 -13.09 -17.09
C VAL A 162 -7.97 -13.81 -17.91
N LYS A 163 -7.67 -13.28 -19.10
CA LYS A 163 -6.59 -13.82 -19.94
C LYS A 163 -5.25 -13.77 -19.20
N LEU A 164 -4.92 -12.62 -18.62
CA LEU A 164 -3.68 -12.40 -17.86
C LEU A 164 -3.58 -13.37 -16.67
N ALA A 165 -4.67 -13.54 -15.93
CA ALA A 165 -4.71 -14.48 -14.80
C ALA A 165 -4.47 -15.92 -15.23
N LYS A 166 -5.06 -16.37 -16.34
CA LYS A 166 -4.82 -17.73 -16.89
C LYS A 166 -3.36 -17.94 -17.27
N GLU A 167 -2.75 -16.97 -17.92
CA GLU A 167 -1.33 -17.04 -18.30
C GLU A 167 -0.43 -17.13 -17.05
N LEU A 168 -0.71 -16.36 -16.00
CA LEU A 168 0.03 -16.40 -14.73
C LEU A 168 -0.15 -17.73 -13.99
N VAL A 169 -1.35 -18.33 -14.02
CA VAL A 169 -1.59 -19.66 -13.46
C VAL A 169 -0.77 -20.71 -14.21
N GLN A 170 -0.70 -20.63 -15.54
CA GLN A 170 0.14 -21.53 -16.35
C GLN A 170 1.63 -21.38 -16.05
N MET A 171 2.08 -20.19 -15.64
CA MET A 171 3.46 -19.93 -15.20
C MET A 171 3.75 -20.47 -13.79
N GLY A 172 2.75 -20.98 -13.06
CA GLY A 172 2.93 -21.60 -11.75
C GLY A 172 2.53 -20.76 -10.55
N ALA A 173 1.61 -19.80 -10.72
CA ALA A 173 1.06 -19.04 -9.60
C ALA A 173 0.34 -19.97 -8.60
N ASP A 174 0.56 -19.72 -7.31
CA ASP A 174 -0.15 -20.42 -6.21
C ASP A 174 -1.44 -19.69 -5.82
N SER A 175 -1.52 -18.39 -6.05
CA SER A 175 -2.71 -17.53 -5.95
C SER A 175 -2.58 -16.37 -6.93
N ILE A 176 -3.69 -15.69 -7.25
CA ILE A 176 -3.70 -14.48 -8.10
C ILE A 176 -4.21 -13.30 -7.29
N CYS A 177 -3.44 -12.21 -7.27
CA CYS A 177 -3.86 -10.97 -6.64
C CYS A 177 -4.46 -9.99 -7.67
N ILE A 178 -5.66 -9.48 -7.41
CA ILE A 178 -6.17 -8.27 -8.08
C ILE A 178 -5.63 -7.08 -7.28
N LYS A 179 -4.71 -6.30 -7.87
CA LYS A 179 -4.04 -5.21 -7.18
C LYS A 179 -4.53 -3.85 -7.65
N ASP A 180 -5.45 -3.28 -6.88
CA ASP A 180 -6.05 -1.96 -7.11
C ASP A 180 -5.42 -0.90 -6.19
N MET A 181 -4.39 -0.24 -6.67
CA MET A 181 -3.64 0.77 -5.89
C MET A 181 -4.33 2.14 -5.82
N ALA A 182 -5.33 2.38 -6.66
CA ALA A 182 -5.97 3.68 -6.78
C ALA A 182 -7.45 3.66 -6.38
N ASN A 183 -7.95 2.52 -5.89
CA ASN A 183 -9.36 2.31 -5.56
C ASN A 183 -10.29 2.63 -6.75
N LEU A 184 -9.90 2.13 -7.93
CA LEU A 184 -10.68 2.24 -9.17
C LEU A 184 -11.61 1.06 -9.40
N LEU A 185 -11.38 -0.05 -8.70
CA LEU A 185 -12.23 -1.24 -8.75
C LEU A 185 -13.46 -1.01 -7.86
N LEU A 186 -14.52 -0.53 -8.49
CA LEU A 186 -15.79 -0.26 -7.81
C LEU A 186 -16.51 -1.55 -7.41
N PRO A 187 -17.49 -1.51 -6.48
CA PRO A 187 -18.10 -2.71 -5.89
C PRO A 187 -18.69 -3.69 -6.90
N MET A 188 -19.48 -3.24 -7.87
CA MET A 188 -20.09 -4.14 -8.86
C MET A 188 -19.07 -4.68 -9.89
N PRO A 189 -18.15 -3.90 -10.44
CA PRO A 189 -17.02 -4.42 -11.20
C PRO A 189 -16.19 -5.44 -10.44
N ALA A 190 -15.96 -5.25 -9.13
CA ALA A 190 -15.24 -6.22 -8.29
C ALA A 190 -16.01 -7.55 -8.21
N TYR A 191 -17.32 -7.49 -7.94
CA TYR A 191 -18.16 -8.68 -7.93
C TYR A 191 -18.08 -9.46 -9.26
N ASN A 192 -18.22 -8.76 -10.39
CA ASN A 192 -18.21 -9.38 -11.71
C ASN A 192 -16.85 -10.00 -12.04
N LEU A 193 -15.75 -9.26 -11.82
CA LEU A 193 -14.39 -9.73 -12.10
C LEU A 193 -14.03 -10.95 -11.23
N VAL A 194 -14.28 -10.89 -9.92
CA VAL A 194 -14.01 -12.00 -9.00
C VAL A 194 -14.82 -13.22 -9.39
N LYS A 195 -16.13 -13.07 -9.62
CA LYS A 195 -16.99 -14.19 -10.01
C LYS A 195 -16.53 -14.85 -11.31
N ARG A 196 -16.08 -14.04 -12.26
CA ARG A 196 -15.56 -14.52 -13.54
C ARG A 196 -14.21 -15.24 -13.37
N LEU A 197 -13.29 -14.67 -12.60
CA LEU A 197 -12.01 -15.33 -12.29
C LEU A 197 -12.22 -16.67 -11.56
N LYS A 198 -13.14 -16.73 -10.58
CA LYS A 198 -13.50 -17.98 -9.88
C LYS A 198 -14.05 -19.07 -10.81
N ALA A 199 -14.65 -18.69 -11.92
CA ALA A 199 -15.13 -19.66 -12.93
C ALA A 199 -14.02 -20.12 -13.90
N GLU A 200 -12.96 -19.34 -14.06
CA GLU A 200 -11.96 -19.52 -15.12
C GLU A 200 -10.60 -20.02 -14.64
N ILE A 201 -10.26 -19.85 -13.35
CA ILE A 201 -9.01 -20.30 -12.75
C ILE A 201 -9.28 -21.10 -11.48
N ASN A 202 -8.35 -22.01 -11.13
CA ASN A 202 -8.48 -22.96 -10.03
C ASN A 202 -7.59 -22.65 -8.81
N VAL A 203 -6.94 -21.48 -8.78
CA VAL A 203 -6.14 -21.02 -7.66
C VAL A 203 -6.89 -19.97 -6.84
N PRO A 204 -6.54 -19.74 -5.57
CA PRO A 204 -7.14 -18.70 -4.75
C PRO A 204 -7.02 -17.32 -5.40
N ILE A 205 -8.05 -16.49 -5.21
CA ILE A 205 -8.07 -15.09 -5.64
C ILE A 205 -7.92 -14.22 -4.41
N HIS A 206 -6.95 -13.32 -4.47
CA HIS A 206 -6.67 -12.32 -3.45
C HIS A 206 -7.05 -10.93 -3.98
N LEU A 207 -7.78 -10.14 -3.20
CA LEU A 207 -8.10 -8.75 -3.58
C LEU A 207 -7.38 -7.76 -2.66
N HIS A 208 -6.56 -6.93 -3.28
CA HIS A 208 -5.93 -5.76 -2.66
C HIS A 208 -6.56 -4.49 -3.23
N THR A 209 -7.13 -3.65 -2.39
CA THR A 209 -7.60 -2.32 -2.76
C THR A 209 -7.32 -1.31 -1.66
N HIS A 210 -7.03 -0.07 -2.04
CA HIS A 210 -6.99 1.06 -1.13
C HIS A 210 -8.41 1.61 -0.88
N ASN A 211 -8.55 2.56 0.03
CA ASN A 211 -9.83 3.21 0.34
C ASN A 211 -9.84 4.71 -0.01
N THR A 212 -9.02 5.10 -0.98
CA THR A 212 -8.82 6.51 -1.36
C THR A 212 -10.12 7.18 -1.81
N THR A 213 -10.99 6.46 -2.53
CA THR A 213 -12.26 7.00 -3.02
C THR A 213 -13.43 6.78 -2.06
N GLY A 214 -13.18 6.09 -0.92
CA GLY A 214 -14.20 5.72 0.06
C GLY A 214 -15.08 4.52 -0.35
N THR A 215 -14.75 3.84 -1.45
CA THR A 215 -15.52 2.67 -1.93
C THR A 215 -14.89 1.32 -1.54
N GLY A 216 -13.70 1.34 -0.93
CA GLY A 216 -12.92 0.13 -0.66
C GLY A 216 -13.65 -0.89 0.19
N ASP A 217 -14.31 -0.47 1.29
CA ASP A 217 -15.08 -1.37 2.15
C ASP A 217 -16.22 -2.05 1.37
N MET A 218 -16.96 -1.28 0.57
CA MET A 218 -18.03 -1.80 -0.29
C MET A 218 -17.48 -2.76 -1.36
N THR A 219 -16.29 -2.45 -1.90
CA THR A 219 -15.60 -3.29 -2.88
C THR A 219 -15.23 -4.64 -2.28
N LEU A 220 -14.64 -4.66 -1.07
CA LEU A 220 -14.29 -5.90 -0.37
C LEU A 220 -15.53 -6.72 -0.04
N LEU A 221 -16.62 -6.08 0.40
CA LEU A 221 -17.89 -6.75 0.70
C LEU A 221 -18.47 -7.43 -0.55
N MET A 222 -18.52 -6.72 -1.68
CA MET A 222 -19.01 -7.28 -2.93
C MET A 222 -18.11 -8.37 -3.49
N ALA A 223 -16.80 -8.26 -3.31
CA ALA A 223 -15.85 -9.32 -3.67
C ALA A 223 -16.05 -10.58 -2.79
N ALA A 224 -16.32 -10.42 -1.49
CA ALA A 224 -16.66 -11.53 -0.61
C ALA A 224 -17.91 -12.27 -1.11
N PHE A 225 -18.96 -11.55 -1.48
CA PHE A 225 -20.18 -12.13 -2.05
C PHE A 225 -19.96 -12.82 -3.40
N ALA A 226 -18.95 -12.41 -4.16
CA ALA A 226 -18.53 -13.07 -5.39
C ALA A 226 -17.66 -14.31 -5.16
N GLY A 227 -17.21 -14.56 -3.92
CA GLY A 227 -16.42 -15.72 -3.53
C GLY A 227 -14.90 -15.51 -3.61
N VAL A 228 -14.40 -14.27 -3.40
CA VAL A 228 -12.97 -14.02 -3.22
C VAL A 228 -12.46 -14.82 -2.01
N ASP A 229 -11.23 -15.32 -2.10
CA ASP A 229 -10.69 -16.19 -1.05
C ASP A 229 -9.95 -15.39 0.03
N ILE A 230 -9.23 -14.34 -0.38
CA ILE A 230 -8.38 -13.54 0.51
C ILE A 230 -8.56 -12.06 0.19
N VAL A 231 -8.52 -11.20 1.20
CA VAL A 231 -8.55 -9.74 1.03
C VAL A 231 -7.49 -9.05 1.88
N ASP A 232 -6.96 -7.94 1.38
CA ASP A 232 -6.08 -7.06 2.15
C ASP A 232 -6.90 -6.04 2.93
N THR A 233 -6.55 -5.88 4.20
CA THR A 233 -7.06 -4.85 5.10
C THR A 233 -5.93 -4.23 5.91
N ALA A 234 -6.21 -3.21 6.71
CA ALA A 234 -5.26 -2.65 7.66
C ALA A 234 -5.94 -2.41 9.00
N LEU A 235 -5.29 -2.71 10.12
CA LEU A 235 -5.77 -2.32 11.44
C LEU A 235 -6.13 -0.82 11.47
N SER A 236 -7.26 -0.49 12.09
CA SER A 236 -7.94 0.81 12.00
C SER A 236 -7.07 2.05 12.28
N PRO A 237 -6.04 2.05 13.13
CA PRO A 237 -5.22 3.24 13.37
C PRO A 237 -4.46 3.76 12.14
N LEU A 238 -4.18 2.88 11.17
CA LEU A 238 -3.56 3.20 9.88
C LEU A 238 -4.36 2.64 8.70
N GLY A 239 -5.63 2.32 8.91
CA GLY A 239 -6.58 1.93 7.87
C GLY A 239 -7.27 3.13 7.24
N ASN A 240 -8.00 2.87 6.14
CA ASN A 240 -8.79 3.84 5.38
C ASN A 240 -7.98 4.96 4.68
N GLY A 241 -8.67 5.90 4.06
CA GLY A 241 -8.05 6.94 3.27
C GLY A 241 -7.12 6.37 2.20
N THR A 242 -5.87 6.80 2.16
CA THR A 242 -4.88 6.28 1.20
C THR A 242 -4.37 4.86 1.52
N SER A 243 -4.79 4.27 2.64
CA SER A 243 -4.50 2.89 3.04
C SER A 243 -5.65 1.94 2.64
N GLN A 244 -5.59 0.69 3.09
CA GLN A 244 -6.62 -0.33 2.89
C GLN A 244 -7.81 -0.11 3.82
N PRO A 245 -8.99 -0.70 3.53
CA PRO A 245 -10.12 -0.74 4.45
C PRO A 245 -9.75 -1.29 5.83
N ALA A 246 -10.45 -0.80 6.87
CA ALA A 246 -10.17 -1.19 8.24
C ALA A 246 -10.52 -2.65 8.51
N THR A 247 -9.57 -3.42 9.06
CA THR A 247 -9.72 -4.84 9.38
C THR A 247 -10.92 -5.09 10.30
N GLU A 248 -11.02 -4.34 11.38
CA GLU A 248 -12.07 -4.50 12.39
C GLU A 248 -13.48 -4.27 11.81
N SER A 249 -13.60 -3.30 10.89
CA SER A 249 -14.88 -2.97 10.24
C SER A 249 -15.35 -4.12 9.36
N LEU A 250 -14.46 -4.70 8.54
CA LEU A 250 -14.80 -5.82 7.67
C LEU A 250 -15.14 -7.08 8.49
N VAL A 251 -14.34 -7.38 9.52
CA VAL A 251 -14.56 -8.52 10.41
C VAL A 251 -15.91 -8.42 11.10
N ALA A 252 -16.25 -7.24 11.64
CA ALA A 252 -17.55 -7.01 12.28
C ALA A 252 -18.71 -7.14 11.28
N THR A 253 -18.54 -6.64 10.06
CA THR A 253 -19.55 -6.69 9.00
C THR A 253 -19.87 -8.12 8.57
N LEU A 254 -18.86 -8.99 8.51
CA LEU A 254 -19.03 -10.37 8.04
C LEU A 254 -19.33 -11.38 9.16
N LYS A 255 -19.27 -10.96 10.42
CA LYS A 255 -19.49 -11.83 11.58
C LYS A 255 -20.85 -12.52 11.51
N GLY A 256 -20.85 -13.85 11.65
CA GLY A 256 -22.06 -14.67 11.61
C GLY A 256 -22.65 -14.91 10.22
N THR A 257 -22.01 -14.41 9.15
CA THR A 257 -22.37 -14.72 7.76
C THR A 257 -21.61 -15.96 7.25
N GLU A 258 -21.93 -16.44 6.05
CA GLU A 258 -21.16 -17.52 5.40
C GLU A 258 -19.71 -17.11 5.04
N TYR A 259 -19.39 -15.83 5.09
CA TYR A 259 -18.06 -15.24 4.81
C TYR A 259 -17.30 -14.86 6.10
N ASP A 260 -17.79 -15.29 7.27
CA ASP A 260 -17.16 -14.98 8.56
C ASP A 260 -15.67 -15.34 8.55
N THR A 261 -14.84 -14.36 8.88
CA THR A 261 -13.39 -14.51 8.89
C THR A 261 -12.88 -15.33 10.07
N GLY A 262 -13.69 -15.44 11.13
CA GLY A 262 -13.33 -16.07 12.39
C GLY A 262 -12.25 -15.32 13.18
N LEU A 263 -11.92 -14.07 12.82
CA LEU A 263 -10.99 -13.24 13.59
C LEU A 263 -11.71 -12.66 14.82
N ASP A 264 -10.95 -12.54 15.91
CA ASP A 264 -11.46 -12.06 17.21
C ASP A 264 -11.37 -10.52 17.27
N LEU A 265 -12.53 -9.85 17.37
CA LEU A 265 -12.61 -8.39 17.43
C LEU A 265 -11.97 -7.79 18.68
N GLU A 266 -11.98 -8.50 19.81
CA GLU A 266 -11.36 -8.00 21.05
C GLU A 266 -9.83 -7.99 20.90
N LYS A 267 -9.26 -9.06 20.35
CA LYS A 267 -7.83 -9.13 20.02
C LYS A 267 -7.42 -8.09 18.98
N LEU A 268 -8.25 -7.89 17.93
CA LEU A 268 -8.00 -6.84 16.93
C LEU A 268 -7.99 -5.46 17.60
N SER A 269 -8.94 -5.18 18.49
CA SER A 269 -8.99 -3.92 19.25
C SER A 269 -7.76 -3.72 20.15
N GLU A 270 -7.25 -4.79 20.75
CA GLU A 270 -6.03 -4.74 21.57
C GLU A 270 -4.80 -4.43 20.72
N ALA A 271 -4.63 -5.09 19.57
CA ALA A 271 -3.57 -4.78 18.62
C ALA A 271 -3.69 -3.34 18.10
N ALA A 272 -4.89 -2.91 17.74
CA ALA A 272 -5.17 -1.55 17.30
C ALA A 272 -4.84 -0.51 18.37
N LYS A 273 -5.06 -0.79 19.64
CA LYS A 273 -4.68 0.09 20.76
C LYS A 273 -3.16 0.38 20.77
N HIS A 274 -2.33 -0.63 20.52
CA HIS A 274 -0.89 -0.43 20.38
C HIS A 274 -0.56 0.46 19.18
N PHE A 275 -1.06 0.12 17.98
CA PHE A 275 -0.77 0.90 16.77
C PHE A 275 -1.37 2.31 16.80
N ARG A 276 -2.38 2.59 17.62
CA ARG A 276 -2.87 3.96 17.85
C ARG A 276 -1.80 4.84 18.47
N THR A 277 -1.04 4.32 19.42
CA THR A 277 0.08 5.07 20.01
C THR A 277 1.17 5.37 18.99
N VAL A 278 1.42 4.41 18.07
CA VAL A 278 2.37 4.58 16.97
C VAL A 278 1.86 5.62 15.97
N ALA A 279 0.58 5.56 15.57
CA ALA A 279 -0.05 6.54 14.69
C ALA A 279 -0.02 7.95 15.28
N ASP A 280 -0.28 8.10 16.60
CA ASP A 280 -0.21 9.39 17.30
C ASP A 280 1.21 9.96 17.31
N ARG A 281 2.25 9.11 17.45
CA ARG A 281 3.64 9.54 17.30
C ARG A 281 3.91 10.00 15.86
N LEU A 282 3.54 9.19 14.86
CA LEU A 282 3.74 9.51 13.43
C LEU A 282 3.07 10.84 13.04
N LYS A 283 1.88 11.10 13.60
CA LYS A 283 1.15 12.36 13.41
C LYS A 283 1.86 13.53 14.07
N ARG A 284 2.29 13.38 15.33
CA ARG A 284 3.02 14.40 16.08
C ARG A 284 4.35 14.76 15.41
N ASP A 285 5.04 13.75 14.87
CA ASP A 285 6.32 13.94 14.17
C ASP A 285 6.15 14.46 12.73
N GLY A 286 4.91 14.71 12.27
CA GLY A 286 4.60 15.28 10.96
C GLY A 286 4.68 14.28 9.79
N PHE A 287 4.81 12.99 10.05
CA PHE A 287 4.85 11.96 9.00
C PHE A 287 3.46 11.51 8.53
N LEU A 288 2.45 11.61 9.39
CA LEU A 288 1.07 11.31 9.08
C LEU A 288 0.28 12.61 8.95
N ASP A 289 0.03 13.03 7.70
CA ASP A 289 -0.82 14.20 7.42
C ASP A 289 -2.31 13.79 7.48
N PRO A 290 -3.17 14.47 8.25
CA PRO A 290 -4.61 14.19 8.29
C PRO A 290 -5.30 14.15 6.91
N LYS A 291 -4.75 14.82 5.90
CA LYS A 291 -5.28 14.82 4.52
C LYS A 291 -5.31 13.42 3.90
N VAL A 292 -4.35 12.56 4.24
CA VAL A 292 -4.30 11.20 3.68
C VAL A 292 -5.37 10.27 4.26
N LEU A 293 -6.04 10.70 5.33
CA LEU A 293 -7.15 9.98 5.97
C LEU A 293 -8.51 10.31 5.34
N SER A 294 -8.54 11.33 4.49
CA SER A 294 -9.77 11.81 3.84
C SER A 294 -10.02 11.09 2.52
N VAL A 295 -11.30 11.02 2.15
CA VAL A 295 -11.72 10.52 0.83
C VAL A 295 -11.37 11.55 -0.24
N ASP A 296 -10.80 11.10 -1.36
CA ASP A 296 -10.54 11.89 -2.56
C ASP A 296 -11.22 11.28 -3.79
N THR A 297 -12.40 11.79 -4.12
CA THR A 297 -13.18 11.33 -5.28
C THR A 297 -12.63 11.79 -6.62
N ASN A 298 -11.68 12.75 -6.66
CA ASN A 298 -11.00 13.15 -7.89
C ASN A 298 -10.23 11.96 -8.52
N THR A 299 -9.83 10.99 -7.71
CA THR A 299 -9.22 9.75 -8.19
C THR A 299 -10.13 9.00 -9.19
N LEU A 300 -11.45 9.04 -9.00
CA LEU A 300 -12.42 8.41 -9.93
C LEU A 300 -12.47 9.11 -11.29
N ILE A 301 -12.20 10.42 -11.33
CA ILE A 301 -12.24 11.24 -12.55
C ILE A 301 -10.91 11.17 -13.29
N TYR A 302 -9.81 11.45 -12.60
CA TYR A 302 -8.48 11.57 -13.21
C TYR A 302 -7.68 10.28 -13.18
N GLN A 303 -8.14 9.27 -12.42
CA GLN A 303 -7.51 7.94 -12.24
C GLN A 303 -6.08 8.03 -11.70
N VAL A 304 -5.80 9.04 -10.88
CA VAL A 304 -4.49 9.34 -10.31
C VAL A 304 -4.43 8.84 -8.86
N PRO A 305 -3.53 7.89 -8.54
CA PRO A 305 -3.37 7.41 -7.16
C PRO A 305 -2.92 8.52 -6.20
N GLY A 306 -3.31 8.45 -4.93
CA GLY A 306 -3.00 9.46 -3.91
C GLY A 306 -1.51 9.80 -3.79
N GLY A 307 -0.62 8.82 -3.85
CA GLY A 307 0.82 9.04 -3.84
C GLY A 307 1.35 9.82 -5.05
N MET A 308 0.70 9.68 -6.21
CA MET A 308 1.03 10.48 -7.40
C MET A 308 0.60 11.94 -7.22
N LEU A 309 -0.59 12.18 -6.65
CA LEU A 309 -1.09 13.55 -6.39
C LEU A 309 -0.11 14.35 -5.53
N SER A 310 0.39 13.76 -4.46
CA SER A 310 1.39 14.39 -3.59
C SER A 310 2.67 14.77 -4.35
N ASN A 311 3.13 13.90 -5.25
CA ASN A 311 4.29 14.17 -6.10
C ASN A 311 4.03 15.31 -7.10
N LEU A 312 2.86 15.35 -7.73
CA LEU A 312 2.49 16.42 -8.66
C LEU A 312 2.46 17.79 -7.95
N ILE A 313 1.83 17.86 -6.77
CA ILE A 313 1.80 19.07 -5.95
C ILE A 313 3.23 19.52 -5.58
N SER A 314 4.09 18.59 -5.19
CA SER A 314 5.48 18.90 -4.84
C SER A 314 6.26 19.46 -6.03
N GLN A 315 6.13 18.85 -7.23
CA GLN A 315 6.77 19.34 -8.44
C GLN A 315 6.28 20.73 -8.86
N LEU A 316 4.97 20.97 -8.76
CA LEU A 316 4.38 22.28 -9.07
C LEU A 316 4.83 23.36 -8.09
N LYS A 317 4.92 23.06 -6.80
CA LYS A 317 5.48 23.97 -5.78
C LYS A 317 6.94 24.33 -6.08
N GLN A 318 7.77 23.35 -6.44
CA GLN A 318 9.16 23.60 -6.81
C GLN A 318 9.29 24.48 -8.05
N ALA A 319 8.30 24.44 -8.94
CA ALA A 319 8.22 25.26 -10.15
C ALA A 319 7.48 26.59 -9.94
N ASN A 320 6.98 26.90 -8.72
CA ASN A 320 6.10 28.03 -8.41
C ASN A 320 4.90 28.13 -9.36
N ALA A 321 4.24 27.01 -9.61
CA ALA A 321 3.15 26.84 -10.59
C ALA A 321 1.98 26.04 -10.00
N GLU A 322 1.63 26.26 -8.71
CA GLU A 322 0.52 25.55 -8.04
C GLU A 322 -0.84 25.85 -8.70
N ASP A 323 -0.99 27.01 -9.33
CA ASP A 323 -2.15 27.41 -10.12
C ASP A 323 -2.42 26.47 -11.30
N LYS A 324 -1.40 25.74 -11.80
CA LYS A 324 -1.49 24.77 -12.89
C LYS A 324 -1.95 23.37 -12.48
N TYR A 325 -2.30 23.17 -11.23
CA TYR A 325 -2.62 21.83 -10.70
C TYR A 325 -3.72 21.13 -11.50
N TYR A 326 -4.84 21.78 -11.78
CA TYR A 326 -5.94 21.20 -12.54
C TYR A 326 -5.59 20.96 -14.02
N ASP A 327 -4.76 21.82 -14.62
CA ASP A 327 -4.26 21.62 -15.99
C ASP A 327 -3.43 20.36 -16.07
N VAL A 328 -2.57 20.11 -15.06
CA VAL A 328 -1.78 18.88 -14.99
C VAL A 328 -2.67 17.65 -14.79
N LEU A 329 -3.66 17.71 -13.90
CA LEU A 329 -4.60 16.61 -13.71
C LEU A 329 -5.35 16.26 -15.01
N ALA A 330 -5.76 17.25 -15.79
CA ALA A 330 -6.41 17.04 -17.09
C ALA A 330 -5.42 16.48 -18.15
N GLU A 331 -4.13 16.78 -18.06
CA GLU A 331 -3.10 16.28 -18.98
C GLU A 331 -2.69 14.83 -18.71
N VAL A 332 -2.76 14.37 -17.45
CA VAL A 332 -2.37 12.99 -17.08
C VAL A 332 -3.09 11.91 -17.91
N PRO A 333 -4.43 11.90 -18.07
CA PRO A 333 -5.12 10.91 -18.90
C PRO A 333 -4.70 10.98 -20.38
N ARG A 334 -4.35 12.16 -20.87
CA ARG A 334 -3.92 12.37 -22.26
C ARG A 334 -2.54 11.78 -22.51
N VAL A 335 -1.58 12.02 -21.61
CA VAL A 335 -0.24 11.41 -21.65
C VAL A 335 -0.36 9.89 -21.52
N ARG A 336 -1.18 9.41 -20.58
CA ARG A 336 -1.44 7.99 -20.39
C ARG A 336 -1.97 7.32 -21.66
N LYS A 337 -2.92 7.94 -22.34
CA LYS A 337 -3.43 7.47 -23.64
C LYS A 337 -2.33 7.40 -24.70
N ASP A 338 -1.55 8.46 -24.85
CA ASP A 338 -0.46 8.53 -25.82
C ASP A 338 0.63 7.46 -25.56
N PHE A 339 0.83 7.06 -24.30
CA PHE A 339 1.76 6.00 -23.89
C PHE A 339 1.14 4.60 -23.94
N GLY A 340 -0.05 4.41 -24.52
CA GLY A 340 -0.68 3.09 -24.66
C GLY A 340 -1.31 2.57 -23.37
N TYR A 341 -1.85 3.45 -22.54
CA TYR A 341 -2.62 3.16 -21.33
C TYR A 341 -1.89 2.34 -20.26
N PRO A 342 -0.64 2.66 -19.87
CA PRO A 342 -0.02 1.98 -18.74
C PRO A 342 -0.88 2.14 -17.48
N PRO A 343 -0.97 1.12 -16.61
CA PRO A 343 -1.52 1.28 -15.26
C PRO A 343 -0.73 2.36 -14.50
N LEU A 344 -1.42 3.20 -13.71
CA LEU A 344 -0.77 4.25 -12.92
C LEU A 344 -0.33 3.71 -11.57
N VAL A 345 0.62 2.79 -11.60
CA VAL A 345 1.32 2.23 -10.43
C VAL A 345 2.81 2.58 -10.51
N THR A 346 3.56 2.42 -9.43
CA THR A 346 5.01 2.70 -9.45
C THR A 346 5.75 1.74 -10.39
N PRO A 347 6.61 2.21 -11.32
CA PRO A 347 7.05 3.60 -11.53
C PRO A 347 6.23 4.39 -12.56
N THR A 348 5.32 3.79 -13.31
CA THR A 348 4.61 4.40 -14.45
C THR A 348 3.78 5.62 -14.05
N SER A 349 3.19 5.62 -12.84
CA SER A 349 2.48 6.78 -12.32
C SER A 349 3.38 8.03 -12.23
N GLN A 350 4.60 7.86 -11.75
CA GLN A 350 5.57 8.96 -11.65
C GLN A 350 6.01 9.43 -13.04
N ILE A 351 6.25 8.50 -13.97
CA ILE A 351 6.69 8.80 -15.34
C ILE A 351 5.63 9.59 -16.08
N VAL A 352 4.38 9.11 -16.06
CA VAL A 352 3.24 9.78 -16.71
C VAL A 352 2.98 11.14 -16.07
N GLY A 353 3.02 11.22 -14.72
CA GLY A 353 2.83 12.45 -13.98
C GLY A 353 3.87 13.51 -14.29
N SER A 354 5.15 13.16 -14.22
CA SER A 354 6.23 14.09 -14.52
C SER A 354 6.19 14.57 -15.97
N GLN A 355 5.81 13.70 -16.91
CA GLN A 355 5.62 14.12 -18.30
C GLN A 355 4.42 15.06 -18.46
N ALA A 356 3.33 14.86 -17.73
CA ALA A 356 2.18 15.76 -17.73
C ALA A 356 2.54 17.15 -17.18
N VAL A 357 3.26 17.19 -16.05
CA VAL A 357 3.80 18.46 -15.49
C VAL A 357 4.68 19.16 -16.51
N LEU A 358 5.59 18.43 -17.15
CA LEU A 358 6.51 19.01 -18.14
C LEU A 358 5.77 19.58 -19.36
N ASN A 359 4.72 18.88 -19.85
CA ASN A 359 3.89 19.35 -20.96
C ASN A 359 3.20 20.69 -20.60
N VAL A 360 2.62 20.78 -19.40
CA VAL A 360 1.89 21.99 -18.94
C VAL A 360 2.85 23.16 -18.71
N LEU A 361 3.97 22.94 -18.02
CA LEU A 361 4.96 23.98 -17.75
C LEU A 361 5.64 24.50 -19.02
N ALA A 362 5.86 23.65 -20.01
CA ALA A 362 6.43 24.05 -21.29
C ALA A 362 5.48 24.79 -22.22
N GLY A 363 4.16 24.84 -21.90
CA GLY A 363 3.10 25.44 -22.70
C GLY A 363 2.82 24.69 -24.02
N GLU A 364 3.53 23.62 -24.31
CA GLU A 364 3.38 22.79 -25.52
C GLU A 364 3.59 21.32 -25.17
N ARG A 365 2.65 20.44 -25.58
CA ARG A 365 2.74 19.00 -25.35
C ARG A 365 3.96 18.41 -26.06
N TYR A 366 4.75 17.67 -25.28
CA TYR A 366 5.93 16.97 -25.80
C TYR A 366 6.99 17.88 -26.45
N LYS A 367 7.08 19.13 -26.03
CA LYS A 367 8.21 20.00 -26.37
C LYS A 367 9.50 19.41 -25.83
N MET A 368 9.42 18.81 -24.64
CA MET A 368 10.50 18.06 -23.97
C MET A 368 9.96 16.72 -23.45
N PHE A 369 10.88 15.76 -23.28
CA PHE A 369 10.58 14.46 -22.68
C PHE A 369 11.52 14.20 -21.51
N THR A 370 10.98 13.60 -20.44
CA THR A 370 11.82 13.05 -19.39
C THR A 370 12.63 11.85 -19.92
N LYS A 371 13.75 11.53 -19.28
CA LYS A 371 14.56 10.34 -19.62
C LYS A 371 13.72 9.07 -19.52
N GLU A 372 12.91 8.96 -18.46
CA GLU A 372 12.06 7.83 -18.16
C GLU A 372 10.90 7.69 -19.19
N SER A 373 10.33 8.81 -19.64
CA SER A 373 9.32 8.80 -20.71
C SER A 373 9.87 8.25 -22.02
N LYS A 374 11.09 8.65 -22.38
CA LYS A 374 11.79 8.08 -23.55
C LYS A 374 12.06 6.58 -23.38
N ALA A 375 12.50 6.16 -22.20
CA ALA A 375 12.77 4.77 -21.88
C ALA A 375 11.50 3.89 -21.96
N VAL A 376 10.36 4.38 -21.44
CA VAL A 376 9.06 3.69 -21.58
C VAL A 376 8.68 3.54 -23.05
N LEU A 377 8.78 4.62 -23.84
CA LEU A 377 8.41 4.61 -25.27
C LEU A 377 9.38 3.77 -26.12
N ARG A 378 10.63 3.58 -25.66
CA ARG A 378 11.62 2.66 -26.28
C ARG A 378 11.39 1.20 -25.90
N GLY A 379 10.57 0.93 -24.86
CA GLY A 379 10.28 -0.43 -24.40
C GLY A 379 11.27 -0.96 -23.36
N GLU A 380 12.07 -0.11 -22.72
CA GLU A 380 13.03 -0.50 -21.66
C GLU A 380 12.32 -1.03 -20.39
N TYR A 381 11.05 -0.68 -20.19
CA TYR A 381 10.22 -1.18 -19.07
C TYR A 381 9.36 -2.40 -19.44
N GLY A 382 9.38 -2.81 -20.71
CA GLY A 382 8.54 -3.89 -21.23
C GLY A 382 7.51 -3.43 -22.26
N ARG A 383 6.58 -4.32 -22.59
CA ARG A 383 5.54 -4.07 -23.58
C ARG A 383 4.39 -3.27 -22.98
N LEU A 384 4.06 -2.14 -23.59
CA LEU A 384 2.92 -1.33 -23.22
C LEU A 384 1.60 -2.05 -23.54
N PRO A 385 0.58 -1.94 -22.67
CA PRO A 385 -0.64 -2.75 -22.81
C PRO A 385 -1.51 -2.39 -24.02
N GLY A 386 -1.49 -1.14 -24.46
CA GLY A 386 -2.26 -0.66 -25.59
C GLY A 386 -1.42 -0.02 -26.69
N LYS A 387 -2.10 0.44 -27.74
CA LYS A 387 -1.46 1.10 -28.88
C LYS A 387 -0.87 2.45 -28.46
N VAL A 388 0.43 2.62 -28.68
CA VAL A 388 1.16 3.88 -28.44
C VAL A 388 0.84 4.87 -29.57
N ASN A 389 0.83 6.16 -29.25
CA ASN A 389 0.79 7.21 -30.26
C ASN A 389 2.15 7.28 -30.99
N GLU A 390 2.20 6.79 -32.22
CA GLU A 390 3.46 6.67 -32.98
C GLU A 390 4.11 8.02 -33.29
N ALA A 391 3.33 9.09 -33.43
CA ALA A 391 3.88 10.43 -33.62
C ALA A 391 4.61 10.90 -32.36
N VAL A 392 4.05 10.62 -31.17
CA VAL A 392 4.68 10.91 -29.88
C VAL A 392 5.91 10.05 -29.68
N ARG A 393 5.84 8.75 -29.98
CA ARG A 393 7.00 7.84 -29.93
C ARG A 393 8.13 8.34 -30.81
N LYS A 394 7.85 8.67 -32.09
CA LYS A 394 8.85 9.19 -33.02
C LYS A 394 9.46 10.50 -32.54
N LYS A 395 8.66 11.39 -31.95
CA LYS A 395 9.16 12.67 -31.38
C LYS A 395 10.07 12.41 -30.16
N ALA A 396 9.79 11.37 -29.37
CA ALA A 396 10.55 11.04 -28.16
C ALA A 396 11.90 10.34 -28.41
N ILE A 397 11.90 9.35 -29.29
CA ILE A 397 13.06 8.45 -29.49
C ILE A 397 13.65 8.50 -30.92
N GLY A 398 13.05 9.31 -31.82
CA GLY A 398 13.54 9.44 -33.19
C GLY A 398 13.51 8.13 -33.96
N ASN A 399 14.68 7.69 -34.42
CA ASN A 399 14.88 6.44 -35.18
C ASN A 399 15.41 5.30 -34.32
N ASP A 400 15.45 5.45 -32.99
CA ASP A 400 15.90 4.39 -32.08
C ASP A 400 15.00 3.16 -32.25
N LYS A 401 15.61 1.97 -32.20
CA LYS A 401 14.87 0.71 -32.25
C LYS A 401 14.10 0.51 -30.96
N VAL A 402 12.82 0.12 -31.11
CA VAL A 402 11.99 -0.28 -29.98
C VAL A 402 12.38 -1.68 -29.51
N ILE A 403 12.56 -1.86 -28.22
CA ILE A 403 12.82 -3.16 -27.59
C ILE A 403 11.52 -3.98 -27.62
N THR A 404 11.55 -5.13 -28.28
CA THR A 404 10.39 -6.03 -28.44
C THR A 404 10.57 -7.36 -27.71
N CYS A 405 11.81 -7.74 -27.36
CA CYS A 405 12.12 -8.87 -26.49
C CYS A 405 11.81 -8.53 -25.02
N ARG A 406 12.01 -9.48 -24.13
CA ARG A 406 12.04 -9.24 -22.69
C ARG A 406 13.25 -8.35 -22.39
N PRO A 407 13.07 -7.16 -21.77
CA PRO A 407 14.19 -6.22 -21.61
C PRO A 407 15.36 -6.80 -20.79
N ALA A 408 15.07 -7.67 -19.83
CA ALA A 408 16.11 -8.31 -19.01
C ALA A 408 17.03 -9.24 -19.79
N ASP A 409 16.61 -9.76 -20.96
CA ASP A 409 17.47 -10.59 -21.82
C ASP A 409 18.65 -9.80 -22.42
N LEU A 410 18.59 -8.48 -22.36
CA LEU A 410 19.67 -7.58 -22.80
C LEU A 410 20.68 -7.29 -21.69
N LEU A 411 20.41 -7.71 -20.45
CA LEU A 411 21.28 -7.50 -19.31
C LEU A 411 22.25 -8.68 -19.15
N LYS A 412 23.49 -8.36 -18.86
CA LYS A 412 24.47 -9.37 -18.46
C LYS A 412 24.36 -9.63 -16.96
N PRO A 413 24.80 -10.80 -16.45
CA PRO A 413 24.89 -11.03 -15.01
C PRO A 413 25.63 -9.88 -14.30
N GLU A 414 25.04 -9.36 -13.22
CA GLU A 414 25.51 -8.15 -12.54
C GLU A 414 26.03 -8.42 -11.11
N LEU A 415 25.68 -9.55 -10.50
CA LEU A 415 25.90 -9.79 -9.07
C LEU A 415 27.38 -9.74 -8.67
N ASP A 416 28.27 -10.34 -9.50
CA ASP A 416 29.71 -10.32 -9.25
C ASP A 416 30.32 -8.91 -9.38
N THR A 417 29.72 -8.06 -10.21
CA THR A 417 30.12 -6.65 -10.31
C THR A 417 29.81 -5.92 -9.02
N TYR A 418 28.59 -6.09 -8.48
CA TYR A 418 28.21 -5.47 -7.21
C TYR A 418 29.04 -5.96 -6.02
N ARG A 419 29.40 -7.26 -5.98
CA ARG A 419 30.33 -7.79 -4.96
C ARG A 419 31.69 -7.10 -5.01
N LYS A 420 32.25 -6.93 -6.21
CA LYS A 420 33.56 -6.26 -6.41
C LYS A 420 33.48 -4.77 -6.05
N GLU A 421 32.41 -4.08 -6.44
CA GLU A 421 32.22 -2.66 -6.14
C GLU A 421 32.06 -2.37 -4.65
N LEU A 422 31.36 -3.25 -3.92
CA LEU A 422 31.16 -3.10 -2.49
C LEU A 422 32.40 -3.51 -1.68
N GLY A 423 33.15 -4.53 -2.15
CA GLY A 423 34.42 -4.99 -1.54
C GLY A 423 34.27 -5.32 -0.05
N ASP A 424 35.20 -4.85 0.75
CA ASP A 424 35.29 -5.15 2.19
C ASP A 424 34.16 -4.53 3.05
N LEU A 425 33.30 -3.70 2.47
CA LEU A 425 32.11 -3.21 3.17
C LEU A 425 31.02 -4.27 3.28
N ALA A 426 31.03 -5.30 2.42
CA ALA A 426 30.09 -6.40 2.46
C ALA A 426 30.43 -7.35 3.64
N GLN A 427 29.46 -7.58 4.51
CA GLN A 427 29.54 -8.59 5.57
C GLN A 427 28.72 -9.83 5.23
N SER A 428 27.84 -9.73 4.24
CA SER A 428 26.96 -10.81 3.81
C SER A 428 26.51 -10.62 2.35
N GLU A 429 25.89 -11.65 1.79
CA GLU A 429 25.26 -11.56 0.46
C GLU A 429 24.07 -10.59 0.46
N GLU A 430 23.38 -10.46 1.59
CA GLU A 430 22.29 -9.50 1.81
C GLU A 430 22.78 -8.04 1.68
N ASP A 431 24.00 -7.76 2.08
CA ASP A 431 24.63 -6.44 1.88
C ASP A 431 24.88 -6.16 0.40
N VAL A 432 25.35 -7.15 -0.35
CA VAL A 432 25.55 -7.04 -1.81
C VAL A 432 24.23 -6.75 -2.50
N LEU A 433 23.15 -7.43 -2.13
CA LEU A 433 21.82 -7.20 -2.66
C LEU A 433 21.29 -5.81 -2.29
N SER A 434 21.53 -5.37 -1.07
CA SER A 434 21.15 -4.01 -0.62
C SER A 434 21.87 -2.94 -1.44
N TYR A 435 23.16 -3.16 -1.70
CA TYR A 435 23.96 -2.28 -2.55
C TYR A 435 23.49 -2.28 -4.01
N ALA A 436 23.21 -3.45 -4.58
CA ALA A 436 22.68 -3.56 -5.94
C ALA A 436 21.39 -2.74 -6.15
N LEU A 437 20.50 -2.77 -5.15
CA LEU A 437 19.20 -2.08 -5.21
C LEU A 437 19.30 -0.58 -4.90
N PHE A 438 20.12 -0.20 -3.91
CA PHE A 438 20.21 1.16 -3.38
C PHE A 438 21.67 1.59 -3.14
N PRO A 439 22.53 1.65 -4.18
CA PRO A 439 24.00 1.71 -4.03
C PRO A 439 24.47 2.87 -3.15
N GLN A 440 23.95 4.07 -3.37
CA GLN A 440 24.38 5.25 -2.61
C GLN A 440 23.96 5.23 -1.14
N VAL A 441 22.76 4.70 -0.87
CA VAL A 441 22.19 4.69 0.49
C VAL A 441 22.78 3.53 1.29
N ALA A 442 22.84 2.35 0.69
CA ALA A 442 23.40 1.16 1.32
C ALA A 442 24.89 1.37 1.66
N LYS A 443 25.68 1.95 0.72
CA LYS A 443 27.08 2.25 0.99
C LYS A 443 27.27 3.16 2.21
N LYS A 444 26.51 4.25 2.30
CA LYS A 444 26.53 5.15 3.47
C LYS A 444 26.16 4.43 4.77
N PHE A 445 25.14 3.57 4.72
CA PHE A 445 24.73 2.78 5.86
C PHE A 445 25.83 1.81 6.31
N PHE A 446 26.52 1.12 5.38
CA PHE A 446 27.59 0.19 5.69
C PHE A 446 28.86 0.89 6.19
N GLU A 447 29.20 2.05 5.63
CA GLU A 447 30.27 2.90 6.15
C GLU A 447 30.00 3.32 7.60
N ALA A 448 28.78 3.80 7.88
CA ALA A 448 28.36 4.17 9.23
C ALA A 448 28.37 2.96 10.20
N ARG A 449 27.95 1.78 9.73
CA ARG A 449 28.03 0.53 10.50
C ARG A 449 29.47 0.11 10.81
N ARG A 450 30.38 0.18 9.81
CA ARG A 450 31.80 -0.11 9.98
C ARG A 450 32.45 0.82 11.00
N ASP A 451 32.13 2.12 10.93
CA ASP A 451 32.74 3.15 11.77
C ASP A 451 32.11 3.23 13.17
N GLY A 452 31.15 2.35 13.50
CA GLY A 452 30.43 2.34 14.76
C GLY A 452 29.61 3.62 15.02
N ILE A 453 29.41 4.43 14.00
CA ILE A 453 28.65 5.66 14.05
C ILE A 453 27.18 5.29 13.90
N VAL A 454 26.38 5.47 14.96
CA VAL A 454 24.93 5.48 14.85
C VAL A 454 24.58 6.83 14.17
N PRO A 455 24.09 6.86 12.92
CA PRO A 455 23.75 8.12 12.29
C PRO A 455 22.83 8.94 13.18
N SER A 456 23.06 10.24 13.25
CA SER A 456 22.40 11.23 14.12
C SER A 456 20.96 11.54 13.71
N GLY A 457 20.17 10.53 13.40
CA GLY A 457 18.73 10.62 13.14
C GLY A 457 17.90 9.86 14.17
N ALA A 458 18.55 9.15 15.09
CA ALA A 458 17.88 8.60 16.25
C ALA A 458 17.70 9.74 17.25
N ASP A 459 16.50 10.32 17.29
CA ASP A 459 16.10 11.27 18.30
C ASP A 459 16.36 10.66 19.69
N LYS A 460 17.37 11.19 20.40
CA LYS A 460 17.78 10.73 21.72
C LYS A 460 16.75 11.04 22.81
N THR A 461 15.59 11.59 22.44
CA THR A 461 14.56 12.05 23.38
C THR A 461 13.51 11.00 23.71
N VAL A 462 13.53 9.82 23.11
CA VAL A 462 12.63 8.73 23.51
C VAL A 462 13.42 7.75 24.38
N SER A 463 13.53 8.05 25.67
CA SER A 463 13.84 7.04 26.67
C SER A 463 12.83 5.89 26.56
N PRO A 464 13.25 4.62 26.56
CA PRO A 464 12.32 3.52 26.59
C PRO A 464 11.43 3.68 27.82
N ALA A 465 10.12 3.74 27.62
CA ALA A 465 9.19 3.65 28.73
C ALA A 465 9.55 2.41 29.55
N PRO A 466 9.70 2.52 30.88
CA PRO A 466 10.06 1.37 31.70
C PRO A 466 8.99 0.29 31.44
N ALA A 467 9.46 -0.91 31.10
CA ALA A 467 8.60 -2.08 30.96
C ALA A 467 7.78 -2.19 32.26
N SER A 468 6.53 -1.77 32.21
CA SER A 468 5.59 -1.94 33.31
C SER A 468 5.36 -3.43 33.43
N ARG A 469 6.05 -4.04 34.42
CA ARG A 469 5.71 -5.38 34.86
C ARG A 469 4.21 -5.41 35.09
N LEU A 470 3.50 -6.19 34.31
CA LEU A 470 2.13 -6.60 34.58
C LEU A 470 2.12 -7.31 35.93
N ARG A 471 1.99 -6.54 37.02
CA ARG A 471 1.60 -7.08 38.32
C ARG A 471 0.13 -7.45 38.20
N ALA A 472 -0.13 -8.73 38.31
CA ALA A 472 -1.47 -9.26 38.49
C ALA A 472 -2.23 -8.39 39.50
N LEU A 473 -3.29 -7.76 39.09
CA LEU A 473 -4.23 -7.07 39.97
C LEU A 473 -4.89 -8.11 40.86
N ARG A 474 -4.43 -8.24 42.11
CA ARG A 474 -5.20 -8.91 43.15
C ARG A 474 -6.48 -8.11 43.39
N PRO A 475 -7.64 -8.75 43.59
CA PRO A 475 -8.86 -8.04 43.85
C PRO A 475 -8.75 -7.23 45.14
N CYS A 476 -8.97 -5.92 45.00
CA CYS A 476 -8.98 -4.99 46.11
C CYS A 476 -10.22 -5.24 46.96
N THR A 477 -10.05 -5.77 48.17
CA THR A 477 -11.13 -5.88 49.16
C THR A 477 -11.56 -4.48 49.56
N ALA A 478 -12.82 -4.14 49.21
CA ALA A 478 -13.42 -2.86 49.54
C ALA A 478 -13.42 -2.63 51.04
N SER A 479 -12.73 -1.60 51.47
CA SER A 479 -12.68 -1.12 52.84
C SER A 479 -14.09 -0.61 53.30
N ARG A 480 -14.46 -1.00 54.54
CA ARG A 480 -15.73 -0.71 55.22
C ARG A 480 -16.08 0.79 55.39
N ARG A 481 -15.35 1.74 54.85
CA ARG A 481 -15.61 3.19 54.99
C ARG A 481 -16.54 3.79 53.93
N ALA A 482 -16.83 3.10 52.82
CA ALA A 482 -17.72 3.62 51.75
C ALA A 482 -19.22 3.39 52.02
N ARG A 483 -19.63 2.70 53.07
CA ARG A 483 -21.06 2.44 53.40
C ARG A 483 -21.72 3.46 54.31
N LEU A 484 -21.02 4.50 54.78
CA LEU A 484 -21.62 5.51 55.69
C LEU A 484 -21.97 6.86 55.00
N LEU A 485 -21.58 7.08 53.75
CA LEU A 485 -21.87 8.33 53.02
C LEU A 485 -23.06 8.23 52.06
N SER A 486 -23.58 7.03 51.79
CA SER A 486 -24.76 6.86 50.92
C SER A 486 -26.10 6.88 51.65
N ARG A 487 -26.14 7.03 53.00
CA ARG A 487 -27.38 7.13 53.78
C ARG A 487 -27.77 8.53 54.28
N ARG A 488 -27.03 9.58 53.89
CA ARG A 488 -27.33 10.98 54.28
C ARG A 488 -27.79 11.88 53.11
N ALA A 489 -27.86 11.38 51.86
CA ALA A 489 -28.32 12.17 50.71
C ALA A 489 -29.75 11.86 50.25
N LEU A 490 -30.51 11.08 50.98
CA LEU A 490 -31.89 10.67 50.63
C LEU A 490 -32.97 11.18 51.61
N ARG A 491 -32.73 12.34 52.25
CA ARG A 491 -33.77 13.01 53.07
C ARG A 491 -33.70 14.52 52.92
N ALA A 492 -33.89 15.05 51.72
CA ALA A 492 -34.34 16.42 51.51
C ALA A 492 -34.74 16.59 50.06
N SER A 493 -35.95 16.40 49.73
CA SER A 493 -36.82 17.12 48.81
C SER A 493 -38.01 16.22 48.45
N GLY A 494 -39.00 16.35 49.27
CA GLY A 494 -40.35 15.92 48.91
C GLY A 494 -40.99 16.99 48.05
N VAL A 495 -42.04 16.55 47.39
CA VAL A 495 -43.20 17.30 46.94
C VAL A 495 -43.39 17.42 45.41
N LEU A 496 -44.47 16.72 45.01
CA LEU A 496 -45.49 16.89 43.97
C LEU A 496 -45.12 16.49 42.51
N ALA A 497 -45.66 15.39 42.07
CA ALA A 497 -46.99 15.06 41.45
C ALA A 497 -47.32 15.90 40.19
N GLY A 498 -47.53 15.20 39.05
CA GLY A 498 -48.34 15.67 37.94
C GLY A 498 -47.89 15.20 36.55
N LEU A 499 -48.44 14.09 36.10
CA LEU A 499 -48.48 13.61 34.70
C LEU A 499 -49.53 14.41 33.89
N PRO A 500 -49.74 14.17 32.57
CA PRO A 500 -48.96 13.77 31.41
C PRO A 500 -49.27 14.65 30.14
N PRO A 501 -49.38 14.17 28.87
CA PRO A 501 -48.38 14.09 27.81
C PRO A 501 -48.72 14.96 26.57
N LEU A 502 -48.00 14.72 25.48
CA LEU A 502 -48.32 14.96 24.04
C LEU A 502 -47.38 15.89 23.28
N LEU A 503 -46.77 15.28 22.32
CA LEU A 503 -46.30 15.74 21.01
C LEU A 503 -47.24 16.78 20.32
N PRO A 504 -46.96 17.41 19.17
CA PRO A 504 -45.75 17.48 18.34
C PRO A 504 -45.56 18.86 17.62
N PHE A 505 -44.57 18.92 16.75
CA PHE A 505 -44.50 19.73 15.49
C PHE A 505 -44.07 21.21 15.49
N CYS A 506 -43.26 21.41 14.52
CA CYS A 506 -43.18 22.49 13.49
C CYS A 506 -42.19 23.65 13.65
N PHE A 507 -41.29 23.64 12.67
CA PHE A 507 -40.95 24.76 11.78
C PHE A 507 -40.96 26.22 12.28
N LEU A 508 -39.86 26.94 11.96
CA LEU A 508 -39.84 28.24 11.26
C LEU A 508 -38.40 28.76 11.33
N LEU A 509 -37.67 28.83 10.25
CA LEU A 509 -37.49 29.95 9.29
C LEU A 509 -37.59 31.35 9.88
N CYS A 510 -36.45 32.09 9.80
CA CYS A 510 -36.34 33.53 9.53
C CYS A 510 -34.86 33.83 9.37
N SER A 511 -34.30 34.08 8.19
CA SER A 511 -34.41 35.23 7.25
C SER A 511 -34.33 36.60 7.88
N ALA A 512 -33.29 37.32 7.46
CA ALA A 512 -33.23 38.70 7.02
C ALA A 512 -31.77 39.17 7.03
N ALA A 513 -31.17 39.44 5.90
CA ALA A 513 -31.31 40.62 5.03
C ALA A 513 -30.79 41.87 5.73
N ALA A 514 -29.87 42.55 5.24
CA ALA A 514 -29.77 43.50 4.18
C ALA A 514 -28.55 44.37 4.40
N ALA A 515 -27.90 44.64 3.41
CA ALA A 515 -27.74 45.87 2.58
C ALA A 515 -26.63 46.77 3.15
N SER A 516 -25.78 47.45 2.42
CA SER A 516 -25.88 48.10 1.13
C SER A 516 -24.53 48.73 0.77
N GLN A 517 -24.33 48.82 -0.54
CA GLN A 517 -23.77 50.00 -1.27
C GLN A 517 -22.34 50.46 -0.94
N SER A 518 -21.50 50.82 -1.83
CA SER A 518 -21.63 51.29 -3.21
C SER A 518 -20.25 51.68 -3.72
N SER A 519 -20.12 51.58 -5.01
CA SER A 519 -19.53 52.51 -6.00
C SER A 519 -18.02 52.43 -6.21
N SER A 520 -17.69 52.04 -7.35
CA SER A 520 -17.42 52.75 -8.61
C SER A 520 -15.95 52.98 -8.89
N SER A 521 -15.67 52.60 -10.07
CA SER A 521 -14.98 53.20 -11.23
C SER A 521 -13.46 53.01 -11.36
N ALA A 522 -13.20 52.33 -12.45
CA ALA A 522 -12.37 52.73 -13.60
C ALA A 522 -10.88 53.04 -13.37
N VAL A 523 -10.00 52.26 -13.93
CA VAL A 523 -9.32 52.44 -15.23
C VAL A 523 -8.84 51.06 -15.69
#